data_ced25835a674efafcea0786dd99b9290
#
_entry.id   ced25835a674efafcea0786dd99b9290
#
_cell.length_a   1.000
_cell.length_b   1.000
_cell.length_c   1.000
_cell.angle_alpha   90.00
_cell.angle_beta   90.00
_cell.angle_gamma   90.00
#
_symmetry.space_group_name_H-M   'P 1'
#
loop_
_entity.id
_entity.type
_entity.pdbx_description
1 polymer ?
#
loop_
_entity_poly.entity_id
_entity_poly.type
_entity_poly.pdbx_seq_one_letter_code
_entity_poly.pdbx_strand_id
1 'polypeptide(L)'
;MSSIFKSSIGKKLIMSISGLFLILFITLHMCLNLTYVFDPTNTVFAGVCEFMSLGIIKVIVPVLAAGFVIHIIYALILTIGNRKARGEVRYAVSNKAAVDSWSARNMFVLGLIVLLGIALHLTDFWANMQLKEFMGQTPDDVYGLMSGTFASPVVTLLYVLWFAAIWFHLTHGFWSALQTVGWNNQIWLKRWKVICGAYVTLILAGFAFIAIYACAKANGLV
;
A
#
# COMPACT_ATOMS: atom_id res chain seq x y z
N MET A 1 -28.97 11.78 17.22
CA MET A 1 -28.23 11.31 16.03
C MET A 1 -26.85 10.81 16.48
N SER A 2 -26.57 9.52 16.36
CA SER A 2 -25.21 9.02 16.61
C SER A 2 -24.28 9.58 15.54
N SER A 3 -23.18 10.22 15.93
CA SER A 3 -22.17 10.72 15.02
C SER A 3 -21.71 9.57 14.11
N ILE A 4 -21.53 9.82 12.79
CA ILE A 4 -20.99 8.87 11.81
C ILE A 4 -19.73 8.16 12.34
N PHE A 5 -18.88 8.90 13.06
CA PHE A 5 -17.63 8.39 13.66
C PHE A 5 -17.85 7.33 14.74
N LYS A 6 -19.03 7.30 15.39
CA LYS A 6 -19.35 6.34 16.46
C LYS A 6 -20.10 5.11 15.93
N SER A 7 -20.79 5.23 14.80
CA SER A 7 -21.55 4.12 14.21
C SER A 7 -20.65 3.05 13.60
N SER A 8 -21.07 1.78 13.65
CA SER A 8 -20.35 0.66 13.05
C SER A 8 -20.19 0.83 11.53
N ILE A 9 -21.22 1.35 10.85
CA ILE A 9 -21.20 1.61 9.40
C ILE A 9 -20.25 2.76 9.09
N GLY A 10 -20.29 3.85 9.85
CA GLY A 10 -19.42 5.00 9.65
C GLY A 10 -17.93 4.65 9.79
N LYS A 11 -17.57 3.82 10.80
CA LYS A 11 -16.18 3.34 10.96
C LYS A 11 -15.71 2.54 9.76
N LYS A 12 -16.56 1.65 9.22
CA LYS A 12 -16.24 0.90 7.99
C LYS A 12 -16.11 1.80 6.78
N LEU A 13 -16.95 2.83 6.66
CA LEU A 13 -16.89 3.79 5.55
C LEU A 13 -15.58 4.57 5.58
N ILE A 14 -15.16 5.09 6.74
CA ILE A 14 -13.87 5.81 6.88
C ILE A 14 -12.70 4.89 6.52
N MET A 15 -12.72 3.64 7.01
CA MET A 15 -11.73 2.62 6.67
C MET A 15 -11.65 2.38 5.16
N SER A 16 -12.80 2.29 4.49
CA SER A 16 -12.87 2.05 3.04
C SER A 16 -12.40 3.26 2.23
N ILE A 17 -12.81 4.47 2.59
CA ILE A 17 -12.40 5.69 1.88
C ILE A 17 -10.89 5.90 2.04
N SER A 18 -10.34 5.74 3.26
CA SER A 18 -8.90 5.85 3.46
C SER A 18 -8.13 4.77 2.69
N GLY A 19 -8.65 3.53 2.64
CA GLY A 19 -8.05 2.45 1.85
C GLY A 19 -8.05 2.74 0.34
N LEU A 20 -9.15 3.25 -0.22
CA LEU A 20 -9.23 3.64 -1.63
C LEU A 20 -8.28 4.80 -1.97
N PHE A 21 -8.16 5.77 -1.07
CA PHE A 21 -7.18 6.85 -1.19
C PHE A 21 -5.74 6.31 -1.25
N LEU A 22 -5.39 5.35 -0.39
CA LEU A 22 -4.06 4.72 -0.41
C LEU A 22 -3.83 3.86 -1.67
N ILE A 23 -4.87 3.22 -2.23
CA ILE A 23 -4.78 2.49 -3.50
C ILE A 23 -4.50 3.45 -4.66
N LEU A 24 -5.14 4.61 -4.68
CA LEU A 24 -4.84 5.63 -5.67
C LEU A 24 -3.38 6.10 -5.57
N PHE A 25 -2.91 6.35 -4.34
CA PHE A 25 -1.52 6.73 -4.11
C PHE A 25 -0.54 5.66 -4.59
N ILE A 26 -0.72 4.38 -4.20
CA ILE A 26 0.22 3.31 -4.59
C ILE A 26 0.26 3.12 -6.11
N THR A 27 -0.86 3.38 -6.80
CA THR A 27 -0.92 3.35 -8.27
C THR A 27 -0.05 4.44 -8.88
N LEU A 28 -0.24 5.68 -8.44
CA LEU A 28 0.59 6.81 -8.92
C LEU A 28 2.06 6.58 -8.58
N HIS A 29 2.35 6.10 -7.37
CA HIS A 29 3.69 5.79 -6.92
C HIS A 29 4.37 4.74 -7.80
N MET A 30 3.66 3.66 -8.16
CA MET A 30 4.18 2.66 -9.10
C MET A 30 4.45 3.26 -10.48
N CYS A 31 3.52 4.05 -11.03
CA CYS A 31 3.69 4.67 -12.34
C CYS A 31 4.90 5.61 -12.39
N LEU A 32 5.10 6.41 -11.35
CA LEU A 32 6.25 7.32 -11.26
C LEU A 32 7.57 6.54 -11.16
N ASN A 33 7.61 5.48 -10.34
CA ASN A 33 8.81 4.66 -10.21
C ASN A 33 9.11 3.81 -11.47
N LEU A 34 8.10 3.52 -12.29
CA LEU A 34 8.27 2.76 -13.53
C LEU A 34 9.15 3.52 -14.55
N THR A 35 9.22 4.86 -14.48
CA THR A 35 10.09 5.67 -15.32
C THR A 35 11.57 5.35 -15.12
N TYR A 36 11.97 4.88 -13.92
CA TYR A 36 13.33 4.39 -13.64
C TYR A 36 13.76 3.26 -14.58
N VAL A 37 12.81 2.41 -15.01
CA VAL A 37 13.10 1.26 -15.88
C VAL A 37 13.13 1.64 -17.35
N PHE A 38 12.17 2.47 -17.79
CA PHE A 38 11.98 2.78 -19.22
C PHE A 38 12.73 4.00 -19.71
N ASP A 39 13.48 4.65 -18.84
CA ASP A 39 14.28 5.83 -19.20
C ASP A 39 15.79 5.53 -19.16
N PRO A 40 16.38 5.07 -20.25
CA PRO A 40 17.81 4.76 -20.30
C PRO A 40 18.70 6.00 -20.15
N THR A 41 18.15 7.20 -20.39
CA THR A 41 18.87 8.47 -20.27
C THR A 41 18.72 9.13 -18.89
N ASN A 42 17.86 8.58 -18.04
CA ASN A 42 17.46 9.14 -16.74
C ASN A 42 16.83 10.55 -16.77
N THR A 43 16.49 11.07 -17.95
CA THR A 43 15.95 12.42 -18.10
C THR A 43 14.51 12.53 -17.61
N VAL A 44 13.67 11.52 -17.94
CA VAL A 44 12.27 11.47 -17.47
C VAL A 44 12.22 11.20 -15.98
N PHE A 45 13.02 10.26 -15.47
CA PHE A 45 13.09 9.96 -14.05
C PHE A 45 13.61 11.15 -13.24
N ALA A 46 14.62 11.88 -13.75
CA ALA A 46 15.09 13.13 -13.15
C ALA A 46 13.98 14.19 -13.11
N GLY A 47 13.20 14.34 -14.19
CA GLY A 47 12.05 15.24 -14.22
C GLY A 47 10.95 14.86 -13.22
N VAL A 48 10.71 13.56 -12.98
CA VAL A 48 9.84 13.09 -11.91
C VAL A 48 10.39 13.49 -10.54
N CYS A 49 11.68 13.36 -10.31
CA CYS A 49 12.31 13.74 -9.05
C CYS A 49 12.22 15.26 -8.81
N GLU A 50 12.43 16.07 -9.86
CA GLU A 50 12.24 17.52 -9.80
C GLU A 50 10.78 17.89 -9.49
N PHE A 51 9.81 17.25 -10.15
CA PHE A 51 8.39 17.42 -9.83
C PHE A 51 8.09 17.09 -8.36
N MET A 52 8.69 16.03 -7.82
CA MET A 52 8.51 15.61 -6.42
C MET A 52 9.13 16.59 -5.41
N SER A 53 10.03 17.49 -5.83
CA SER A 53 10.60 18.55 -4.99
C SER A 53 9.75 19.84 -4.96
N LEU A 54 8.67 19.92 -5.75
CA LEU A 54 7.79 21.08 -5.78
C LEU A 54 7.12 21.32 -4.42
N GLY A 55 6.91 22.59 -4.06
CA GLY A 55 6.28 22.99 -2.79
C GLY A 55 4.91 22.38 -2.55
N ILE A 56 4.13 22.08 -3.61
CA ILE A 56 2.85 21.39 -3.50
C ILE A 56 2.99 19.97 -2.93
N ILE A 57 4.06 19.28 -3.25
CA ILE A 57 4.33 17.92 -2.75
C ILE A 57 4.58 17.93 -1.24
N LYS A 58 5.20 19.00 -0.72
CA LYS A 58 5.38 19.20 0.74
C LYS A 58 4.05 19.28 1.50
N VAL A 59 2.97 19.67 0.83
CA VAL A 59 1.61 19.63 1.39
C VAL A 59 0.95 18.26 1.20
N ILE A 60 1.16 17.63 0.05
CA ILE A 60 0.56 16.31 -0.27
C ILE A 60 1.13 15.22 0.64
N VAL A 61 2.41 15.22 0.96
CA VAL A 61 3.05 14.19 1.80
C VAL A 61 2.44 14.11 3.21
N PRO A 62 2.24 15.22 3.97
CA PRO A 62 1.51 15.17 5.24
C PRO A 62 0.06 14.69 5.12
N VAL A 63 -0.66 15.04 4.04
CA VAL A 63 -2.02 14.56 3.78
C VAL A 63 -2.02 13.05 3.56
N LEU A 64 -1.04 12.53 2.83
CA LEU A 64 -0.84 11.11 2.63
C LEU A 64 -0.54 10.40 3.96
N ALA A 65 0.38 10.95 4.77
CA ALA A 65 0.68 10.41 6.09
C ALA A 65 -0.57 10.38 6.99
N ALA A 66 -1.39 11.42 6.98
CA ALA A 66 -2.67 11.44 7.69
C ALA A 66 -3.62 10.33 7.18
N GLY A 67 -3.68 10.09 5.88
CA GLY A 67 -4.44 8.98 5.29
C GLY A 67 -3.99 7.61 5.83
N PHE A 68 -2.68 7.37 5.89
CA PHE A 68 -2.11 6.16 6.50
C PHE A 68 -2.49 6.02 7.98
N VAL A 69 -2.30 7.08 8.77
CA VAL A 69 -2.62 7.08 10.20
C VAL A 69 -4.10 6.81 10.44
N ILE A 70 -5.00 7.46 9.71
CA ILE A 70 -6.44 7.23 9.79
C ILE A 70 -6.75 5.77 9.45
N HIS A 71 -6.20 5.23 8.37
CA HIS A 71 -6.41 3.85 7.96
C HIS A 71 -5.98 2.87 9.05
N ILE A 72 -4.80 3.05 9.64
CA ILE A 72 -4.27 2.19 10.71
C ILE A 72 -5.14 2.27 11.97
N ILE A 73 -5.52 3.48 12.41
CA ILE A 73 -6.35 3.68 13.60
C ILE A 73 -7.69 2.97 13.44
N TYR A 74 -8.37 3.17 12.30
CA TYR A 74 -9.66 2.52 12.06
C TYR A 74 -9.53 1.01 11.86
N ALA A 75 -8.43 0.50 11.31
CA ALA A 75 -8.13 -0.92 11.27
C ALA A 75 -8.05 -1.53 12.67
N LEU A 76 -7.35 -0.86 13.60
CA LEU A 76 -7.26 -1.28 15.00
C LEU A 76 -8.61 -1.24 15.70
N ILE A 77 -9.36 -0.14 15.58
CA ILE A 77 -10.69 0.02 16.17
C ILE A 77 -11.63 -1.09 15.70
N LEU A 78 -11.67 -1.35 14.40
CA LEU A 78 -12.53 -2.39 13.83
C LEU A 78 -12.09 -3.79 14.26
N THR A 79 -10.79 -4.07 14.29
CA THR A 79 -10.24 -5.37 14.71
C THR A 79 -10.55 -5.66 16.16
N ILE A 80 -10.33 -4.69 17.06
CA ILE A 80 -10.63 -4.83 18.49
C ILE A 80 -12.13 -4.99 18.71
N GLY A 81 -12.94 -4.16 18.05
CA GLY A 81 -14.41 -4.23 18.14
C GLY A 81 -14.96 -5.58 17.66
N ASN A 82 -14.46 -6.09 16.53
CA ASN A 82 -14.86 -7.38 15.99
C ASN A 82 -14.43 -8.55 16.90
N ARG A 83 -13.23 -8.49 17.51
CA ARG A 83 -12.78 -9.50 18.48
C ARG A 83 -13.66 -9.51 19.74
N LYS A 84 -13.99 -8.34 20.29
CA LYS A 84 -14.88 -8.22 21.44
C LYS A 84 -16.29 -8.74 21.12
N ALA A 85 -16.84 -8.41 19.96
CA ALA A 85 -18.17 -8.86 19.55
C ALA A 85 -18.26 -10.38 19.31
N ARG A 86 -17.14 -11.02 18.91
CA ARG A 86 -17.06 -12.47 18.71
C ARG A 86 -17.13 -13.26 20.01
N GLY A 87 -16.63 -12.69 21.14
CA GLY A 87 -16.51 -13.37 22.42
C GLY A 87 -15.49 -14.51 22.43
N GLU A 88 -15.43 -15.23 23.57
CA GLU A 88 -14.50 -16.37 23.77
C GLU A 88 -15.01 -17.67 23.17
N VAL A 89 -16.34 -17.82 23.07
CA VAL A 89 -16.98 -19.04 22.58
C VAL A 89 -16.96 -19.05 21.04
N ARG A 90 -16.26 -20.00 20.45
CA ARG A 90 -16.31 -20.22 19.00
C ARG A 90 -17.69 -20.74 18.62
N TYR A 91 -18.24 -20.20 17.51
CA TYR A 91 -19.48 -20.74 16.95
C TYR A 91 -19.36 -22.26 16.71
N ALA A 92 -20.30 -23.03 17.22
CA ALA A 92 -20.36 -24.48 17.04
C ALA A 92 -20.49 -24.90 15.56
N VAL A 93 -21.12 -24.04 14.74
CA VAL A 93 -21.22 -24.19 13.28
C VAL A 93 -20.52 -23.01 12.63
N SER A 94 -19.32 -23.24 12.10
CA SER A 94 -18.62 -22.24 11.30
C SER A 94 -18.99 -22.40 9.83
N ASN A 95 -19.77 -21.48 9.30
CA ASN A 95 -20.03 -21.39 7.84
C ASN A 95 -18.77 -20.84 7.12
N LYS A 96 -17.67 -21.58 7.23
CA LYS A 96 -16.33 -21.18 6.75
C LYS A 96 -16.24 -21.09 5.22
N ALA A 97 -17.20 -21.70 4.50
CA ALA A 97 -17.06 -21.93 3.07
C ALA A 97 -17.47 -20.73 2.19
N ALA A 98 -18.29 -19.80 2.66
CA ALA A 98 -18.95 -18.86 1.76
C ALA A 98 -18.35 -17.44 1.74
N VAL A 99 -17.66 -16.96 2.80
CA VAL A 99 -17.36 -15.53 2.94
C VAL A 99 -15.90 -15.20 3.25
N ASP A 100 -15.09 -16.10 3.79
CA ASP A 100 -13.76 -15.77 4.30
C ASP A 100 -12.63 -16.32 3.43
N SER A 101 -12.08 -15.46 2.57
CA SER A 101 -10.77 -15.73 1.94
C SER A 101 -9.68 -15.82 3.02
N TRP A 102 -8.58 -16.52 2.72
CA TRP A 102 -7.40 -16.58 3.59
C TRP A 102 -6.93 -15.18 3.98
N SER A 103 -6.90 -14.23 3.03
CA SER A 103 -6.55 -12.83 3.27
C SER A 103 -7.47 -12.16 4.28
N ALA A 104 -8.80 -12.40 4.21
CA ALA A 104 -9.74 -11.84 5.16
C ALA A 104 -9.47 -12.30 6.60
N ARG A 105 -9.15 -13.58 6.79
CA ARG A 105 -8.86 -14.14 8.11
C ARG A 105 -7.55 -13.65 8.70
N ASN A 106 -6.57 -13.36 7.85
CA ASN A 106 -5.22 -12.93 8.24
C ASN A 106 -4.99 -11.42 8.04
N MET A 107 -6.06 -10.64 7.78
CA MET A 107 -5.96 -9.22 7.43
C MET A 107 -5.16 -8.39 8.44
N PHE A 108 -5.32 -8.68 9.74
CA PHE A 108 -4.58 -7.98 10.79
C PHE A 108 -3.07 -8.28 10.73
N VAL A 109 -2.69 -9.54 10.55
CA VAL A 109 -1.28 -9.95 10.43
C VAL A 109 -0.66 -9.38 9.16
N LEU A 110 -1.40 -9.46 8.04
CA LEU A 110 -0.97 -8.84 6.78
C LEU A 110 -0.77 -7.33 6.95
N GLY A 111 -1.69 -6.65 7.64
CA GLY A 111 -1.56 -5.21 7.93
C GLY A 111 -0.33 -4.87 8.77
N LEU A 112 0.05 -5.72 9.74
CA LEU A 112 1.28 -5.54 10.50
C LEU A 112 2.54 -5.75 9.63
N ILE A 113 2.56 -6.76 8.77
CA ILE A 113 3.68 -6.99 7.84
C ILE A 113 3.81 -5.80 6.87
N VAL A 114 2.68 -5.30 6.35
CA VAL A 114 2.67 -4.11 5.49
C VAL A 114 3.23 -2.90 6.24
N LEU A 115 2.84 -2.69 7.49
CA LEU A 115 3.34 -1.58 8.32
C LEU A 115 4.85 -1.67 8.59
N LEU A 116 5.38 -2.86 8.87
CA LEU A 116 6.82 -3.08 9.05
C LEU A 116 7.59 -2.78 7.76
N GLY A 117 7.09 -3.22 6.60
CA GLY A 117 7.70 -2.91 5.32
C GLY A 117 7.61 -1.42 4.96
N ILE A 118 6.51 -0.72 5.34
CA ILE A 118 6.44 0.74 5.21
C ILE A 118 7.52 1.41 6.07
N ALA A 119 7.75 0.95 7.30
CA ALA A 119 8.80 1.50 8.15
C ALA A 119 10.19 1.36 7.50
N LEU A 120 10.51 0.18 6.97
CA LEU A 120 11.73 -0.06 6.21
C LEU A 120 11.82 0.88 4.99
N HIS A 121 10.77 0.95 4.18
CA HIS A 121 10.71 1.81 3.00
C HIS A 121 10.89 3.30 3.34
N LEU A 122 10.31 3.76 4.44
CA LEU A 122 10.48 5.15 4.88
C LEU A 122 11.91 5.44 5.32
N THR A 123 12.62 4.49 5.95
CA THR A 123 14.03 4.66 6.30
C THR A 123 14.93 4.64 5.07
N ASP A 124 14.67 3.77 4.11
CA ASP A 124 15.51 3.64 2.91
C ASP A 124 15.37 4.83 1.96
N PHE A 125 14.16 5.36 1.80
CA PHE A 125 13.86 6.39 0.79
C PHE A 125 13.39 7.71 1.38
N TRP A 126 12.25 7.72 2.10
CA TRP A 126 11.63 8.96 2.55
C TRP A 126 12.54 9.77 3.49
N ALA A 127 13.25 9.12 4.40
CA ALA A 127 14.14 9.78 5.34
C ALA A 127 15.33 10.44 4.63
N ASN A 128 15.84 9.85 3.56
CA ASN A 128 16.97 10.34 2.78
C ASN A 128 16.56 11.40 1.74
N MET A 129 15.28 11.52 1.46
CA MET A 129 14.74 12.46 0.48
C MET A 129 13.88 13.54 1.18
N GLN A 130 12.61 13.25 1.38
CA GLN A 130 11.62 14.22 1.86
C GLN A 130 11.91 14.74 3.27
N LEU A 131 12.36 13.87 4.20
CA LEU A 131 12.69 14.33 5.54
C LEU A 131 13.88 15.28 5.53
N LYS A 132 14.93 15.00 4.76
CA LYS A 132 16.08 15.93 4.56
C LYS A 132 15.60 17.28 4.02
N GLU A 133 14.71 17.25 3.02
CA GLU A 133 14.16 18.46 2.43
C GLU A 133 13.32 19.26 3.44
N PHE A 134 12.49 18.61 4.29
CA PHE A 134 11.77 19.28 5.37
C PHE A 134 12.69 19.89 6.42
N MET A 135 13.87 19.29 6.64
CA MET A 135 14.89 19.82 7.55
C MET A 135 15.80 20.89 6.91
N GLY A 136 15.53 21.30 5.66
CA GLY A 136 16.37 22.26 4.93
C GLY A 136 17.72 21.71 4.51
N GLN A 137 17.89 20.39 4.49
CA GLN A 137 19.09 19.70 4.02
C GLN A 137 18.94 19.31 2.55
N THR A 138 20.06 19.07 1.87
CA THR A 138 20.04 18.57 0.48
C THR A 138 19.58 17.11 0.47
N PRO A 139 18.49 16.77 -0.26
CA PRO A 139 18.08 15.39 -0.47
C PRO A 139 19.15 14.57 -1.19
N ASP A 140 19.20 13.28 -0.92
CA ASP A 140 20.06 12.37 -1.67
C ASP A 140 19.51 12.16 -3.08
N ASP A 141 20.39 11.80 -4.01
CA ASP A 141 20.00 11.43 -5.35
C ASP A 141 19.13 10.17 -5.35
N VAL A 142 17.92 10.30 -5.89
CA VAL A 142 16.94 9.20 -5.92
C VAL A 142 17.43 8.01 -6.73
N TYR A 143 18.12 8.28 -7.82
CA TYR A 143 18.69 7.24 -8.67
C TYR A 143 19.75 6.43 -7.91
N GLY A 144 20.66 7.14 -7.21
CA GLY A 144 21.65 6.52 -6.34
C GLY A 144 21.03 5.72 -5.20
N LEU A 145 19.96 6.25 -4.58
CA LEU A 145 19.21 5.53 -3.54
C LEU A 145 18.57 4.24 -4.07
N MET A 146 17.93 4.29 -5.24
CA MET A 146 17.34 3.12 -5.89
C MET A 146 18.41 2.07 -6.18
N SER A 147 19.50 2.47 -6.83
CA SER A 147 20.61 1.59 -7.19
C SER A 147 21.28 1.01 -5.94
N GLY A 148 21.55 1.82 -4.93
CA GLY A 148 22.21 1.40 -3.69
C GLY A 148 21.35 0.45 -2.86
N THR A 149 20.07 0.76 -2.66
CA THR A 149 19.13 -0.07 -1.88
C THR A 149 18.96 -1.44 -2.53
N PHE A 150 18.73 -1.49 -3.83
CA PHE A 150 18.49 -2.74 -4.56
C PHE A 150 19.76 -3.43 -5.07
N ALA A 151 20.96 -2.88 -4.84
CA ALA A 151 22.21 -3.60 -5.13
C ALA A 151 22.33 -4.90 -4.33
N SER A 152 21.73 -4.96 -3.12
CA SER A 152 21.68 -6.17 -2.32
C SER A 152 20.53 -7.08 -2.76
N PRO A 153 20.81 -8.31 -3.26
CA PRO A 153 19.77 -9.29 -3.58
C PRO A 153 18.89 -9.67 -2.38
N VAL A 154 19.46 -9.63 -1.16
CA VAL A 154 18.71 -9.92 0.07
C VAL A 154 17.68 -8.84 0.34
N VAL A 155 18.05 -7.57 0.23
CA VAL A 155 17.10 -6.44 0.39
C VAL A 155 16.03 -6.50 -0.69
N THR A 156 16.41 -6.75 -1.94
CA THR A 156 15.46 -6.93 -3.05
C THR A 156 14.47 -8.04 -2.76
N LEU A 157 14.92 -9.19 -2.26
CA LEU A 157 14.04 -10.29 -1.86
C LEU A 157 13.07 -9.88 -0.75
N LEU A 158 13.55 -9.16 0.27
CA LEU A 158 12.69 -8.66 1.36
C LEU A 158 11.59 -7.74 0.82
N TYR A 159 11.91 -6.83 -0.11
CA TYR A 159 10.91 -5.97 -0.77
C TYR A 159 9.90 -6.79 -1.59
N VAL A 160 10.35 -7.80 -2.34
CA VAL A 160 9.44 -8.67 -3.12
C VAL A 160 8.50 -9.44 -2.19
N LEU A 161 8.98 -9.96 -1.06
CA LEU A 161 8.14 -10.62 -0.04
C LEU A 161 7.16 -9.63 0.59
N TRP A 162 7.58 -8.40 0.83
CA TRP A 162 6.70 -7.34 1.29
C TRP A 162 5.62 -6.98 0.26
N PHE A 163 5.96 -6.89 -1.03
CA PHE A 163 4.99 -6.69 -2.10
C PHE A 163 3.97 -7.83 -2.17
N ALA A 164 4.38 -9.07 -1.92
CA ALA A 164 3.45 -10.20 -1.81
C ALA A 164 2.48 -10.02 -0.62
N ALA A 165 2.95 -9.53 0.53
CA ALA A 165 2.07 -9.24 1.67
C ALA A 165 1.07 -8.10 1.35
N ILE A 166 1.51 -7.03 0.66
CA ILE A 166 0.63 -5.97 0.16
C ILE A 166 -0.38 -6.57 -0.84
N TRP A 167 0.04 -7.46 -1.73
CA TRP A 167 -0.85 -8.12 -2.68
C TRP A 167 -1.99 -8.88 -1.97
N PHE A 168 -1.68 -9.68 -0.96
CA PHE A 168 -2.69 -10.37 -0.16
C PHE A 168 -3.59 -9.38 0.60
N HIS A 169 -3.05 -8.29 1.12
CA HIS A 169 -3.80 -7.25 1.82
C HIS A 169 -4.78 -6.54 0.88
N LEU A 170 -4.32 -6.12 -0.30
CA LEU A 170 -5.12 -5.38 -1.25
C LEU A 170 -6.12 -6.25 -2.02
N THR A 171 -5.80 -7.51 -2.34
CA THR A 171 -6.73 -8.40 -3.07
C THR A 171 -8.03 -8.62 -2.31
N HIS A 172 -8.01 -8.55 -0.97
CA HIS A 172 -9.25 -8.54 -0.17
C HIS A 172 -9.74 -7.11 0.12
N GLY A 173 -8.83 -6.21 0.50
CA GLY A 173 -9.16 -4.85 0.93
C GLY A 173 -9.88 -4.04 -0.15
N PHE A 174 -9.44 -4.13 -1.40
CA PHE A 174 -9.94 -3.29 -2.48
C PHE A 174 -11.42 -3.56 -2.81
N TRP A 175 -11.77 -4.81 -3.17
CA TRP A 175 -13.17 -5.11 -3.49
C TRP A 175 -14.08 -4.94 -2.26
N SER A 176 -13.56 -5.20 -1.05
CA SER A 176 -14.30 -5.00 0.20
C SER A 176 -14.59 -3.51 0.46
N ALA A 177 -13.66 -2.62 0.11
CA ALA A 177 -13.88 -1.17 0.16
C ALA A 177 -14.98 -0.73 -0.82
N LEU A 178 -14.94 -1.21 -2.08
CA LEU A 178 -15.99 -0.94 -3.08
C LEU A 178 -17.36 -1.45 -2.61
N GLN A 179 -17.40 -2.61 -1.98
CA GLN A 179 -18.63 -3.14 -1.37
C GLN A 179 -19.16 -2.21 -0.28
N THR A 180 -18.29 -1.68 0.58
CA THR A 180 -18.68 -0.82 1.70
C THR A 180 -19.22 0.54 1.23
N VAL A 181 -18.66 1.10 0.15
CA VAL A 181 -19.14 2.38 -0.42
C VAL A 181 -20.39 2.22 -1.30
N GLY A 182 -20.94 0.98 -1.42
CA GLY A 182 -22.21 0.72 -2.10
C GLY A 182 -22.09 0.32 -3.59
N TRP A 183 -20.87 0.16 -4.13
CA TRP A 183 -20.65 -0.31 -5.51
C TRP A 183 -20.79 -1.84 -5.59
N ASN A 184 -21.91 -2.35 -5.10
CA ASN A 184 -22.12 -3.76 -4.90
C ASN A 184 -23.55 -4.18 -5.22
N ASN A 185 -23.67 -5.26 -6.02
CA ASN A 185 -24.83 -6.10 -6.13
C ASN A 185 -24.37 -7.54 -6.38
N GLN A 186 -25.28 -8.51 -6.44
CA GLN A 186 -24.93 -9.94 -6.58
C GLN A 186 -24.09 -10.24 -7.83
N ILE A 187 -24.31 -9.50 -8.93
CA ILE A 187 -23.58 -9.66 -10.20
C ILE A 187 -22.21 -8.98 -10.10
N TRP A 188 -22.16 -7.72 -9.65
CA TRP A 188 -20.97 -6.91 -9.62
C TRP A 188 -19.96 -7.35 -8.55
N LEU A 189 -20.40 -7.95 -7.45
CA LEU A 189 -19.49 -8.46 -6.42
C LEU A 189 -18.49 -9.47 -6.97
N LYS A 190 -18.95 -10.41 -7.80
CA LYS A 190 -18.07 -11.39 -8.45
C LYS A 190 -17.10 -10.73 -9.42
N ARG A 191 -17.59 -9.77 -10.21
CA ARG A 191 -16.77 -9.01 -11.16
C ARG A 191 -15.72 -8.17 -10.45
N TRP A 192 -16.09 -7.44 -9.38
CA TRP A 192 -15.14 -6.64 -8.60
C TRP A 192 -14.02 -7.47 -7.99
N LYS A 193 -14.30 -8.67 -7.50
CA LYS A 193 -13.24 -9.56 -6.99
C LYS A 193 -12.19 -9.88 -8.06
N VAL A 194 -12.61 -10.13 -9.29
CA VAL A 194 -11.70 -10.41 -10.41
C VAL A 194 -10.97 -9.15 -10.87
N ILE A 195 -11.71 -8.06 -11.10
CA ILE A 195 -11.13 -6.79 -11.58
C ILE A 195 -10.11 -6.23 -10.57
N CYS A 196 -10.49 -6.14 -9.29
CA CYS A 196 -9.60 -5.68 -8.23
C CYS A 196 -8.38 -6.60 -8.07
N GLY A 197 -8.57 -7.91 -8.16
CA GLY A 197 -7.48 -8.88 -8.12
C GLY A 197 -6.49 -8.69 -9.27
N ALA A 198 -6.98 -8.59 -10.50
CA ALA A 198 -6.15 -8.33 -11.67
C ALA A 198 -5.42 -7.00 -11.58
N TYR A 199 -6.12 -5.93 -11.18
CA TYR A 199 -5.54 -4.60 -10.99
C TYR A 199 -4.41 -4.59 -9.96
N VAL A 200 -4.65 -5.16 -8.77
CA VAL A 200 -3.65 -5.25 -7.70
C VAL A 200 -2.45 -6.08 -8.16
N THR A 201 -2.68 -7.16 -8.89
CA THR A 201 -1.61 -8.00 -9.44
C THR A 201 -0.73 -7.20 -10.41
N LEU A 202 -1.33 -6.41 -11.30
CA LEU A 202 -0.58 -5.55 -12.23
C LEU A 202 0.31 -4.54 -11.47
N ILE A 203 -0.25 -3.86 -10.47
CA ILE A 203 0.50 -2.85 -9.69
C ILE A 203 1.66 -3.48 -8.92
N LEU A 204 1.42 -4.59 -8.21
CA LEU A 204 2.47 -5.20 -7.39
C LEU A 204 3.51 -5.97 -8.23
N ALA A 205 3.12 -6.54 -9.37
CA ALA A 205 4.07 -7.06 -10.34
C ALA A 205 4.95 -5.95 -10.92
N GLY A 206 4.40 -4.75 -11.17
CA GLY A 206 5.16 -3.56 -11.57
C GLY A 206 6.23 -3.20 -10.55
N PHE A 207 5.89 -3.11 -9.26
CA PHE A 207 6.88 -2.85 -8.20
C PHE A 207 7.95 -3.95 -8.10
N ALA A 208 7.55 -5.22 -8.15
CA ALA A 208 8.50 -6.33 -8.12
C ALA A 208 9.47 -6.27 -9.32
N PHE A 209 8.94 -5.95 -10.51
CA PHE A 209 9.75 -5.76 -11.70
C PHE A 209 10.76 -4.62 -11.55
N ILE A 210 10.35 -3.46 -11.03
CA ILE A 210 11.22 -2.31 -10.77
C ILE A 210 12.37 -2.69 -9.82
N ALA A 211 12.04 -3.35 -8.69
CA ALA A 211 13.04 -3.75 -7.70
C ALA A 211 14.04 -4.78 -8.25
N ILE A 212 13.54 -5.78 -9.00
CA ILE A 212 14.39 -6.81 -9.61
C ILE A 212 15.26 -6.21 -10.72
N TYR A 213 14.71 -5.31 -11.55
CA TYR A 213 15.46 -4.60 -12.57
C TYR A 213 16.56 -3.73 -11.96
N ALA A 214 16.26 -2.98 -10.89
CA ALA A 214 17.25 -2.17 -10.20
C ALA A 214 18.38 -3.03 -9.61
N CYS A 215 18.04 -4.20 -9.05
CA CYS A 215 19.02 -5.18 -8.58
C CYS A 215 19.91 -5.69 -9.74
N ALA A 216 19.31 -6.10 -10.84
CA ALA A 216 20.04 -6.60 -12.01
C ALA A 216 20.97 -5.54 -12.58
N LYS A 217 20.49 -4.30 -12.71
CA LYS A 217 21.27 -3.17 -13.21
C LYS A 217 22.45 -2.81 -12.28
N ALA A 218 22.22 -2.78 -10.97
CA ALA A 218 23.27 -2.48 -9.99
C ALA A 218 24.38 -3.55 -9.94
N ASN A 219 24.06 -4.80 -10.34
CA ASN A 219 25.00 -5.92 -10.41
C ASN A 219 25.52 -6.19 -11.83
N GLY A 220 25.25 -5.32 -12.81
CA GLY A 220 25.78 -5.42 -14.17
C GLY A 220 25.21 -6.57 -15.01
N LEU A 221 23.97 -7.01 -14.70
CA LEU A 221 23.29 -8.10 -15.41
C LEU A 221 22.42 -7.58 -16.58
N VAL A 222 22.11 -6.28 -16.60
CA VAL A 222 21.35 -5.56 -17.62
C VAL A 222 21.85 -4.14 -17.76
#